data_1630c9923b4b5cf6c345dda8abbb19cf
#
_entry.id   1630c9923b4b5cf6c345dda8abbb19cf
#
_cell.length_a   1.000
_cell.length_b   1.000
_cell.length_c   1.000
_cell.angle_alpha   90.00
_cell.angle_beta   90.00
_cell.angle_gamma   90.00
#
_symmetry.space_group_name_H-M   'P 1'
#
loop_
_entity.id
_entity.type
_entity.pdbx_description
1 polymer ?
#
loop_
_entity_poly.entity_id
_entity_poly.type
_entity_poly.pdbx_seq_one_letter_code
_entity_poly.pdbx_strand_id
1 'polypeptide(L)'
;MLGDSLAQSQVVAPLVESEVDKMNLLDLAVKGGWIMIVLLLLSFVCIYIFVNRILVFKKAENKDPNFMARISDYVKNGETKSAIIYCQASATPFSRIVEKGLCFLGKSRNDIHSSMENAANVEIARLEKGLSGMSTIASAAPMIGFLGTVIGMVKAFWEMANAGNNIDISLLSGGIYEAMITTVGGLIVGIIALFGYNYLVTRVDKIANEMESFIQEFTVSVDE
;
A
#
# COMPACT_ATOMS: atom_id res chain seq x y z
N MET A 1 -6.16 23.15 -65.88
CA MET A 1 -6.84 23.46 -64.60
C MET A 1 -6.89 22.20 -63.72
N LEU A 2 -5.77 21.67 -63.30
CA LEU A 2 -5.71 20.49 -62.41
C LEU A 2 -4.38 20.47 -61.60
N GLY A 3 -3.75 21.63 -61.37
CA GLY A 3 -2.46 21.74 -60.70
C GLY A 3 -2.43 22.39 -59.31
N ASP A 4 -3.53 23.04 -58.89
CA ASP A 4 -3.51 23.86 -57.67
C ASP A 4 -4.15 23.24 -56.42
N SER A 5 -4.72 22.03 -56.55
CA SER A 5 -5.41 21.35 -55.42
C SER A 5 -4.49 20.47 -54.54
N LEU A 6 -3.25 20.21 -54.98
CA LEU A 6 -2.32 19.35 -54.21
C LEU A 6 -1.29 20.12 -53.38
N ALA A 7 -1.20 21.44 -53.57
CA ALA A 7 -0.24 22.27 -52.81
C ALA A 7 -0.75 22.75 -51.42
N GLN A 8 -2.07 22.64 -51.14
CA GLN A 8 -2.65 23.10 -49.85
C GLN A 8 -2.70 22.05 -48.76
N SER A 9 -2.48 20.75 -49.11
CA SER A 9 -2.54 19.67 -48.10
C SER A 9 -1.22 19.39 -47.39
N GLN A 10 -0.09 20.04 -47.81
CA GLN A 10 1.23 19.78 -47.20
C GLN A 10 1.67 20.85 -46.16
N VAL A 11 0.93 21.94 -45.97
CA VAL A 11 1.35 23.02 -45.08
C VAL A 11 0.72 22.91 -43.65
N VAL A 12 -0.26 22.02 -43.45
CA VAL A 12 -0.95 21.92 -42.14
C VAL A 12 -0.38 20.80 -41.26
N ALA A 13 0.36 19.86 -41.81
CA ALA A 13 0.87 18.70 -41.06
C ALA A 13 2.04 18.96 -40.07
N PRO A 14 2.95 19.92 -40.26
CA PRO A 14 4.10 20.09 -39.33
C PRO A 14 3.84 20.96 -38.10
N LEU A 15 2.69 21.63 -37.99
CA LEU A 15 2.45 22.58 -36.88
C LEU A 15 1.72 21.94 -35.68
N VAL A 16 1.20 20.73 -35.83
CA VAL A 16 0.46 20.05 -34.74
C VAL A 16 1.36 19.10 -33.93
N GLU A 17 2.48 18.66 -34.49
CA GLU A 17 3.38 17.71 -33.82
C GLU A 17 4.37 18.31 -32.82
N SER A 18 4.56 19.61 -32.77
CA SER A 18 5.68 20.20 -31.98
C SER A 18 5.31 20.73 -30.58
N GLU A 19 4.05 20.76 -30.20
CA GLU A 19 3.62 21.26 -28.85
C GLU A 19 3.12 20.19 -27.87
N VAL A 20 2.90 18.95 -28.32
CA VAL A 20 2.43 17.87 -27.43
C VAL A 20 3.59 17.27 -26.58
N ASP A 21 4.83 17.62 -26.90
CA ASP A 21 6.00 16.85 -26.44
C ASP A 21 6.69 17.33 -25.16
N LYS A 22 6.10 18.26 -24.39
CA LYS A 22 6.74 18.72 -23.12
C LYS A 22 5.77 19.04 -21.99
N MET A 23 4.73 18.22 -21.78
CA MET A 23 4.04 18.28 -20.48
C MET A 23 4.84 17.46 -19.47
N ASN A 24 5.82 18.07 -18.84
CA ASN A 24 6.55 17.47 -17.73
C ASN A 24 5.58 17.20 -16.57
N LEU A 25 5.66 16.02 -15.97
CA LEU A 25 4.87 15.67 -14.76
C LEU A 25 5.06 16.69 -13.63
N LEU A 26 6.22 17.37 -13.58
CA LEU A 26 6.51 18.44 -12.63
C LEU A 26 5.70 19.69 -12.92
N ASP A 27 5.53 20.08 -14.19
CA ASP A 27 4.71 21.24 -14.58
C ASP A 27 3.23 20.97 -14.27
N LEU A 28 2.77 19.72 -14.47
CA LEU A 28 1.45 19.31 -14.04
C LEU A 28 1.27 19.42 -12.52
N ALA A 29 2.27 19.01 -11.74
CA ALA A 29 2.20 19.07 -10.27
C ALA A 29 2.11 20.52 -9.77
N VAL A 30 2.83 21.46 -10.40
CA VAL A 30 2.80 22.89 -10.04
C VAL A 30 1.48 23.55 -10.44
N LYS A 31 0.90 23.16 -11.59
CA LYS A 31 -0.36 23.72 -12.11
C LYS A 31 -1.62 23.18 -11.38
N GLY A 32 -1.52 22.08 -10.65
CA GLY A 32 -2.65 21.47 -9.91
C GLY A 32 -2.99 22.14 -8.57
N GLY A 33 -2.38 23.29 -8.24
CA GLY A 33 -2.71 24.06 -7.05
C GLY A 33 -2.38 23.37 -5.71
N TRP A 34 -2.95 23.89 -4.60
CA TRP A 34 -2.67 23.40 -3.24
C TRP A 34 -3.12 21.93 -2.98
N ILE A 35 -4.14 21.46 -3.69
CA ILE A 35 -4.63 20.08 -3.58
C ILE A 35 -3.57 19.09 -4.04
N MET A 36 -2.76 19.46 -5.03
CA MET A 36 -1.67 18.62 -5.50
C MET A 36 -0.59 18.41 -4.43
N ILE A 37 -0.37 19.39 -3.55
CA ILE A 37 0.55 19.26 -2.40
C ILE A 37 0.03 18.21 -1.43
N VAL A 38 -1.29 18.18 -1.16
CA VAL A 38 -1.91 17.18 -0.28
C VAL A 38 -1.76 15.79 -0.89
N LEU A 39 -2.02 15.62 -2.19
CA LEU A 39 -1.87 14.34 -2.88
C LEU A 39 -0.41 13.87 -2.87
N LEU A 40 0.53 14.77 -3.02
CA LEU A 40 1.97 14.48 -2.96
C LEU A 40 2.38 14.01 -1.56
N LEU A 41 1.91 14.66 -0.50
CA LEU A 41 2.12 14.21 0.88
C LEU A 41 1.53 12.82 1.12
N LEU A 42 0.30 12.54 0.65
CA LEU A 42 -0.31 11.21 0.75
C LEU A 42 0.50 10.15 0.00
N SER A 43 1.06 10.49 -1.16
CA SER A 43 1.95 9.61 -1.92
C SER A 43 3.21 9.25 -1.12
N PHE A 44 3.86 10.23 -0.49
CA PHE A 44 5.03 9.96 0.37
C PHE A 44 4.69 9.08 1.57
N VAL A 45 3.58 9.34 2.24
CA VAL A 45 3.11 8.51 3.37
C VAL A 45 2.83 7.09 2.91
N CYS A 46 2.18 6.92 1.75
CA CYS A 46 1.92 5.61 1.15
C CYS A 46 3.20 4.82 0.89
N ILE A 47 4.19 5.45 0.24
CA ILE A 47 5.50 4.83 -0.05
C ILE A 47 6.22 4.47 1.26
N TYR A 48 6.21 5.35 2.26
CA TYR A 48 6.82 5.09 3.55
C TYR A 48 6.20 3.86 4.24
N ILE A 49 4.86 3.77 4.29
CA ILE A 49 4.15 2.62 4.87
C ILE A 49 4.52 1.36 4.10
N PHE A 50 4.49 1.39 2.77
CA PHE A 50 4.77 0.25 1.92
C PHE A 50 6.19 -0.30 2.16
N VAL A 51 7.21 0.55 2.11
CA VAL A 51 8.61 0.15 2.33
C VAL A 51 8.80 -0.41 3.74
N ASN A 52 8.27 0.28 4.75
CA ASN A 52 8.37 -0.17 6.14
C ASN A 52 7.73 -1.56 6.33
N ARG A 53 6.56 -1.81 5.74
CA ARG A 53 5.87 -3.11 5.84
C ARG A 53 6.63 -4.22 5.12
N ILE A 54 7.19 -3.97 3.95
CA ILE A 54 8.04 -4.95 3.27
C ILE A 54 9.23 -5.37 4.13
N LEU A 55 9.88 -4.42 4.81
CA LEU A 55 11.01 -4.73 5.69
C LEU A 55 10.59 -5.58 6.89
N VAL A 56 9.42 -5.28 7.48
CA VAL A 56 8.85 -6.07 8.58
C VAL A 56 8.52 -7.49 8.12
N PHE A 57 7.91 -7.65 6.95
CA PHE A 57 7.56 -8.97 6.41
C PHE A 57 8.79 -9.81 6.07
N LYS A 58 9.81 -9.22 5.45
CA LYS A 58 11.08 -9.91 5.21
C LYS A 58 11.71 -10.43 6.50
N LYS A 59 11.62 -9.64 7.59
CA LYS A 59 12.12 -10.08 8.90
C LYS A 59 11.25 -11.18 9.50
N ALA A 60 9.94 -11.16 9.28
CA ALA A 60 9.02 -12.19 9.75
C ALA A 60 9.18 -13.51 8.99
N GLU A 61 9.42 -13.45 7.69
CA GLU A 61 9.64 -14.62 6.82
C GLU A 61 11.03 -15.29 7.03
N ASN A 62 11.98 -14.61 7.67
CA ASN A 62 13.33 -15.16 7.90
C ASN A 62 13.29 -16.22 9.00
N LYS A 63 12.96 -17.45 8.61
CA LYS A 63 12.91 -18.62 9.48
C LYS A 63 14.23 -19.40 9.40
N ASP A 64 14.71 -19.87 10.54
CA ASP A 64 15.72 -20.94 10.55
C ASP A 64 15.05 -22.25 10.07
N PRO A 65 15.49 -22.87 8.96
CA PRO A 65 14.91 -24.12 8.46
C PRO A 65 14.90 -25.25 9.51
N ASN A 66 15.84 -25.22 10.44
CA ASN A 66 15.99 -26.23 11.48
C ASN A 66 15.30 -25.83 12.81
N PHE A 67 14.56 -24.72 12.84
CA PHE A 67 13.97 -24.19 14.07
C PHE A 67 13.06 -25.22 14.74
N MET A 68 12.14 -25.83 13.98
CA MET A 68 11.19 -26.80 14.52
C MET A 68 11.87 -28.09 14.98
N ALA A 69 12.83 -28.59 14.21
CA ALA A 69 13.60 -29.77 14.58
C ALA A 69 14.32 -29.58 15.93
N ARG A 70 14.96 -28.43 16.13
CA ARG A 70 15.64 -28.11 17.41
C ARG A 70 14.64 -27.99 18.58
N ILE A 71 13.49 -27.37 18.36
CA ILE A 71 12.45 -27.27 19.38
C ILE A 71 11.94 -28.66 19.77
N SER A 72 11.67 -29.53 18.77
CA SER A 72 11.26 -30.92 19.02
C SER A 72 12.29 -31.70 19.82
N ASP A 73 13.58 -31.54 19.48
CA ASP A 73 14.69 -32.17 20.23
C ASP A 73 14.72 -31.71 21.69
N TYR A 74 14.60 -30.42 21.97
CA TYR A 74 14.56 -29.90 23.34
C TYR A 74 13.34 -30.43 24.12
N VAL A 75 12.17 -30.50 23.46
CA VAL A 75 10.94 -30.99 24.08
C VAL A 75 11.06 -32.50 24.41
N LYS A 76 11.59 -33.32 23.47
CA LYS A 76 11.82 -34.75 23.67
C LYS A 76 12.82 -35.06 24.79
N ASN A 77 13.82 -34.20 24.97
CA ASN A 77 14.82 -34.31 26.03
C ASN A 77 14.34 -33.76 27.38
N GLY A 78 13.13 -33.19 27.46
CA GLY A 78 12.59 -32.57 28.68
C GLY A 78 13.20 -31.19 29.01
N GLU A 79 13.99 -30.60 28.08
CA GLU A 79 14.68 -29.34 28.26
C GLU A 79 13.82 -28.12 27.88
N THR A 80 12.62 -28.01 28.45
CA THR A 80 11.67 -26.92 28.14
C THR A 80 12.26 -25.52 28.35
N LYS A 81 13.09 -25.35 29.37
CA LYS A 81 13.74 -24.06 29.65
C LYS A 81 14.71 -23.65 28.54
N SER A 82 15.51 -24.59 28.04
CA SER A 82 16.42 -24.37 26.91
C SER A 82 15.67 -24.01 25.64
N ALA A 83 14.53 -24.66 25.37
CA ALA A 83 13.64 -24.35 24.25
C ALA A 83 13.08 -22.92 24.33
N ILE A 84 12.63 -22.48 25.51
CA ILE A 84 12.11 -21.11 25.72
C ILE A 84 13.21 -20.06 25.47
N ILE A 85 14.43 -20.28 26.03
CA ILE A 85 15.57 -19.36 25.81
C ILE A 85 15.90 -19.27 24.31
N TYR A 86 15.89 -20.39 23.60
CA TYR A 86 16.14 -20.43 22.15
C TYR A 86 15.05 -19.67 21.37
N CYS A 87 13.78 -19.79 21.73
CA CYS A 87 12.68 -19.02 21.14
C CYS A 87 12.87 -17.51 21.36
N GLN A 88 13.26 -17.10 22.57
CA GLN A 88 13.49 -15.69 22.90
C GLN A 88 14.69 -15.11 22.13
N ALA A 89 15.74 -15.90 21.94
CA ALA A 89 16.91 -15.47 21.15
C ALA A 89 16.60 -15.27 19.68
N SER A 90 15.70 -16.09 19.11
CA SER A 90 15.30 -15.99 17.70
C SER A 90 14.46 -14.75 17.39
N ALA A 91 13.65 -14.25 18.35
CA ALA A 91 12.82 -13.04 18.28
C ALA A 91 11.94 -12.90 17.01
N THR A 92 11.58 -14.02 16.38
CA THR A 92 10.68 -14.07 15.21
C THR A 92 9.21 -14.18 15.65
N PRO A 93 8.23 -13.84 14.81
CA PRO A 93 6.82 -14.11 15.13
C PRO A 93 6.54 -15.57 15.44
N PHE A 94 7.13 -16.49 14.69
CA PHE A 94 7.00 -17.93 14.90
C PHE A 94 7.58 -18.39 16.24
N SER A 95 8.75 -17.88 16.63
CA SER A 95 9.37 -18.23 17.90
C SER A 95 8.51 -17.77 19.10
N ARG A 96 7.85 -16.62 19.00
CA ARG A 96 6.94 -16.13 20.05
C ARG A 96 5.68 -17.00 20.19
N ILE A 97 5.16 -17.53 19.09
CA ILE A 97 4.03 -18.46 19.10
C ILE A 97 4.42 -19.76 19.81
N VAL A 98 5.58 -20.34 19.44
CA VAL A 98 6.09 -21.58 20.06
C VAL A 98 6.42 -21.36 21.54
N GLU A 99 7.02 -20.23 21.92
CA GLU A 99 7.26 -19.88 23.32
C GLU A 99 5.98 -19.97 24.15
N LYS A 100 4.84 -19.49 23.59
CA LYS A 100 3.54 -19.62 24.26
C LYS A 100 3.07 -21.07 24.37
N GLY A 101 3.24 -21.87 23.32
CA GLY A 101 2.94 -23.31 23.38
C GLY A 101 3.78 -24.03 24.44
N LEU A 102 5.08 -23.76 24.50
CA LEU A 102 5.99 -24.33 25.48
C LEU A 102 5.62 -23.99 26.93
N CYS A 103 5.10 -22.81 27.20
CA CYS A 103 4.60 -22.41 28.53
C CYS A 103 3.37 -23.21 28.97
N PHE A 104 2.68 -23.86 28.04
CA PHE A 104 1.48 -24.66 28.31
C PHE A 104 1.74 -26.18 28.23
N LEU A 105 3.02 -26.59 28.06
CA LEU A 105 3.38 -28.01 28.11
C LEU A 105 2.91 -28.66 29.40
N GLY A 106 2.32 -29.87 29.27
CA GLY A 106 1.71 -30.61 30.38
C GLY A 106 0.24 -30.28 30.64
N LYS A 107 -0.36 -29.35 29.87
CA LYS A 107 -1.82 -29.13 29.84
C LYS A 107 -2.47 -29.89 28.69
N SER A 108 -3.80 -29.76 28.57
CA SER A 108 -4.51 -30.39 27.47
C SER A 108 -4.03 -29.88 26.12
N ARG A 109 -4.09 -30.73 25.07
CA ARG A 109 -3.78 -30.38 23.70
C ARG A 109 -4.55 -29.16 23.24
N ASN A 110 -5.81 -29.03 23.61
CA ASN A 110 -6.64 -27.89 23.25
C ASN A 110 -6.16 -26.60 23.93
N ASP A 111 -5.63 -26.66 25.16
CA ASP A 111 -5.10 -25.50 25.83
C ASP A 111 -3.80 -24.99 25.16
N ILE A 112 -2.93 -25.93 24.75
CA ILE A 112 -1.70 -25.60 24.01
C ILE A 112 -2.07 -24.94 22.69
N HIS A 113 -2.94 -25.57 21.89
CA HIS A 113 -3.39 -25.06 20.60
C HIS A 113 -4.01 -23.66 20.73
N SER A 114 -4.96 -23.49 21.64
CA SER A 114 -5.64 -22.21 21.88
C SER A 114 -4.66 -21.10 22.33
N SER A 115 -3.67 -21.46 23.16
CA SER A 115 -2.64 -20.48 23.59
C SER A 115 -1.77 -20.01 22.42
N MET A 116 -1.38 -20.95 21.54
CA MET A 116 -0.59 -20.63 20.34
C MET A 116 -1.40 -19.84 19.32
N GLU A 117 -2.66 -20.20 19.10
CA GLU A 117 -3.58 -19.49 18.20
C GLU A 117 -3.78 -18.03 18.66
N ASN A 118 -4.02 -17.81 19.96
CA ASN A 118 -4.11 -16.46 20.52
C ASN A 118 -2.82 -15.66 20.33
N ALA A 119 -1.65 -16.31 20.47
CA ALA A 119 -0.37 -15.66 20.21
C ALA A 119 -0.19 -15.31 18.71
N ALA A 120 -0.62 -16.22 17.82
CA ALA A 120 -0.59 -15.98 16.37
C ALA A 120 -1.47 -14.77 15.98
N ASN A 121 -2.69 -14.69 16.51
CA ASN A 121 -3.61 -13.58 16.27
C ASN A 121 -2.99 -12.24 16.70
N VAL A 122 -2.25 -12.20 17.81
CA VAL A 122 -1.53 -10.99 18.24
C VAL A 122 -0.41 -10.63 17.26
N GLU A 123 0.34 -11.62 16.76
CA GLU A 123 1.41 -11.36 15.78
C GLU A 123 0.85 -10.94 14.42
N ILE A 124 -0.26 -11.55 13.96
CA ILE A 124 -0.96 -11.14 12.73
C ILE A 124 -1.43 -9.69 12.85
N ALA A 125 -2.07 -9.30 13.96
CA ALA A 125 -2.48 -7.92 14.20
C ALA A 125 -1.29 -6.92 14.18
N ARG A 126 -0.10 -7.36 14.60
CA ARG A 126 1.13 -6.55 14.47
C ARG A 126 1.60 -6.42 13.03
N LEU A 127 1.44 -7.48 12.22
CA LEU A 127 1.76 -7.44 10.79
C LEU A 127 0.79 -6.55 10.02
N GLU A 128 -0.48 -6.56 10.36
CA GLU A 128 -1.53 -5.73 9.75
C GLU A 128 -1.42 -4.23 10.10
N LYS A 129 -0.70 -3.89 11.14
CA LYS A 129 -0.57 -2.50 11.60
C LYS A 129 -0.12 -1.58 10.47
N GLY A 130 -0.90 -0.57 10.14
CA GLY A 130 -0.63 0.41 9.09
C GLY A 130 -1.22 0.07 7.72
N LEU A 131 -1.70 -1.16 7.48
CA LEU A 131 -2.39 -1.52 6.24
C LEU A 131 -3.69 -0.70 6.09
N SER A 132 -4.41 -0.47 7.19
CA SER A 132 -5.64 0.34 7.17
C SER A 132 -5.37 1.78 6.70
N GLY A 133 -4.23 2.36 7.08
CA GLY A 133 -3.81 3.68 6.58
C GLY A 133 -3.59 3.68 5.06
N MET A 134 -3.00 2.63 4.53
CA MET A 134 -2.78 2.49 3.09
C MET A 134 -4.09 2.28 2.32
N SER A 135 -5.03 1.49 2.86
CA SER A 135 -6.38 1.34 2.35
C SER A 135 -7.14 2.68 2.33
N THR A 136 -6.99 3.46 3.40
CA THR A 136 -7.59 4.81 3.49
C THR A 136 -7.01 5.73 2.40
N ILE A 137 -5.70 5.72 2.16
CA ILE A 137 -5.08 6.51 1.09
C ILE A 137 -5.60 6.07 -0.28
N ALA A 138 -5.70 4.76 -0.52
CA ALA A 138 -6.20 4.21 -1.79
C ALA A 138 -7.61 4.69 -2.13
N SER A 139 -8.49 4.84 -1.14
CA SER A 139 -9.85 5.34 -1.32
C SER A 139 -9.93 6.87 -1.27
N ALA A 140 -9.19 7.53 -0.40
CA ALA A 140 -9.27 8.97 -0.21
C ALA A 140 -8.58 9.77 -1.31
N ALA A 141 -7.46 9.29 -1.87
CA ALA A 141 -6.72 10.04 -2.88
C ALA A 141 -7.55 10.34 -4.15
N PRO A 142 -8.31 9.40 -4.74
CA PRO A 142 -9.21 9.71 -5.84
C PRO A 142 -10.32 10.69 -5.46
N MET A 143 -10.86 10.59 -4.24
CA MET A 143 -11.90 11.50 -3.75
C MET A 143 -11.36 12.93 -3.58
N ILE A 144 -10.14 13.08 -3.07
CA ILE A 144 -9.45 14.38 -2.98
C ILE A 144 -9.18 14.94 -4.37
N GLY A 145 -8.76 14.10 -5.32
CA GLY A 145 -8.60 14.50 -6.71
C GLY A 145 -9.91 15.00 -7.33
N PHE A 146 -10.99 14.29 -7.11
CA PHE A 146 -12.33 14.71 -7.56
C PHE A 146 -12.79 16.01 -6.87
N LEU A 147 -12.54 16.17 -5.57
CA LEU A 147 -12.80 17.42 -4.87
C LEU A 147 -12.06 18.59 -5.53
N GLY A 148 -10.86 18.35 -6.02
CA GLY A 148 -10.09 19.32 -6.79
C GLY A 148 -10.79 19.81 -8.05
N THR A 149 -11.47 18.89 -8.78
CA THR A 149 -12.24 19.29 -9.97
C THR A 149 -13.44 20.17 -9.61
N VAL A 150 -14.14 19.83 -8.53
CA VAL A 150 -15.31 20.61 -8.10
C VAL A 150 -14.87 22.02 -7.68
N ILE A 151 -13.80 22.14 -6.88
CA ILE A 151 -13.27 23.43 -6.43
C ILE A 151 -12.76 24.26 -7.62
N GLY A 152 -12.00 23.63 -8.54
CA GLY A 152 -11.47 24.32 -9.72
C GLY A 152 -12.56 24.84 -10.65
N MET A 153 -13.60 24.04 -10.89
CA MET A 153 -14.77 24.49 -11.69
C MET A 153 -15.54 25.61 -11.00
N VAL A 154 -15.81 25.48 -9.69
CA VAL A 154 -16.52 26.54 -8.94
C VAL A 154 -15.73 27.85 -9.02
N LYS A 155 -14.41 27.81 -8.86
CA LYS A 155 -13.55 28.98 -8.99
C LYS A 155 -13.61 29.59 -10.39
N ALA A 156 -13.52 28.77 -11.44
CA ALA A 156 -13.57 29.22 -12.83
C ALA A 156 -14.91 29.90 -13.17
N PHE A 157 -16.05 29.33 -12.74
CA PHE A 157 -17.37 29.94 -12.93
C PHE A 157 -17.55 31.21 -12.10
N TRP A 158 -17.00 31.27 -10.89
CA TRP A 158 -17.05 32.48 -10.06
C TRP A 158 -16.27 33.65 -10.70
N GLU A 159 -15.06 33.37 -11.22
CA GLU A 159 -14.26 34.36 -11.93
C GLU A 159 -14.95 34.86 -13.20
N MET A 160 -15.58 33.95 -13.97
CA MET A 160 -16.34 34.29 -15.15
C MET A 160 -17.56 35.17 -14.82
N ALA A 161 -18.29 34.84 -13.73
CA ALA A 161 -19.45 35.62 -13.30
C ALA A 161 -19.06 37.05 -12.87
N ASN A 162 -17.87 37.26 -12.36
CA ASN A 162 -17.37 38.58 -11.94
C ASN A 162 -16.68 39.36 -13.07
N ALA A 163 -16.34 38.74 -14.19
CA ALA A 163 -15.67 39.38 -15.33
C ALA A 163 -16.62 40.32 -16.17
N GLY A 164 -17.93 40.29 -15.90
CA GLY A 164 -18.92 41.13 -16.58
C GLY A 164 -18.97 40.90 -18.11
N ASN A 165 -18.88 41.96 -18.91
CA ASN A 165 -18.98 41.85 -20.37
C ASN A 165 -17.69 41.39 -21.06
N ASN A 166 -16.56 41.27 -20.34
CA ASN A 166 -15.27 40.77 -20.84
C ASN A 166 -15.02 39.34 -20.43
N ILE A 167 -15.80 38.41 -20.98
CA ILE A 167 -15.60 36.96 -20.72
C ILE A 167 -14.34 36.51 -21.49
N ASP A 168 -13.27 36.24 -20.75
CA ASP A 168 -12.07 35.62 -21.32
C ASP A 168 -12.17 34.09 -21.22
N ILE A 169 -12.28 33.43 -22.36
CA ILE A 169 -12.34 31.98 -22.49
C ILE A 169 -11.08 31.31 -21.93
N SER A 170 -9.96 32.03 -21.91
CA SER A 170 -8.69 31.50 -21.38
C SER A 170 -8.74 31.27 -19.86
N LEU A 171 -9.45 32.12 -19.10
CA LEU A 171 -9.65 31.95 -17.66
C LEU A 171 -10.47 30.70 -17.35
N LEU A 172 -11.54 30.48 -18.10
CA LEU A 172 -12.38 29.29 -17.96
C LEU A 172 -11.60 28.02 -18.29
N SER A 173 -10.85 28.04 -19.39
CA SER A 173 -10.02 26.89 -19.82
C SER A 173 -8.92 26.57 -18.82
N GLY A 174 -8.30 27.59 -18.22
CA GLY A 174 -7.27 27.44 -17.19
C GLY A 174 -7.81 26.75 -15.92
N GLY A 175 -8.96 27.19 -15.43
CA GLY A 175 -9.58 26.58 -14.23
C GLY A 175 -10.05 25.13 -14.46
N ILE A 176 -10.60 24.82 -15.64
CA ILE A 176 -10.97 23.44 -16.01
C ILE A 176 -9.70 22.57 -16.12
N TYR A 177 -8.64 23.08 -16.73
CA TYR A 177 -7.39 22.36 -16.88
C TYR A 177 -6.76 22.02 -15.50
N GLU A 178 -6.66 23.00 -14.59
CA GLU A 178 -6.19 22.80 -13.21
C GLU A 178 -7.03 21.72 -12.50
N ALA A 179 -8.35 21.80 -12.65
CA ALA A 179 -9.28 20.82 -12.09
C ALA A 179 -9.02 19.41 -12.59
N MET A 180 -8.87 19.20 -13.88
CA MET A 180 -8.63 17.88 -14.47
C MET A 180 -7.30 17.24 -14.00
N ILE A 181 -6.26 18.07 -13.86
CA ILE A 181 -4.94 17.61 -13.38
C ILE A 181 -5.04 17.01 -11.98
N THR A 182 -5.77 17.64 -11.07
CA THR A 182 -5.91 17.12 -9.70
C THR A 182 -6.59 15.76 -9.66
N THR A 183 -7.58 15.51 -10.51
CA THR A 183 -8.21 14.19 -10.60
C THR A 183 -7.25 13.14 -11.15
N VAL A 184 -6.49 13.44 -12.19
CA VAL A 184 -5.48 12.51 -12.71
C VAL A 184 -4.44 12.18 -11.63
N GLY A 185 -3.96 13.19 -10.90
CA GLY A 185 -3.03 12.99 -9.77
C GLY A 185 -3.61 12.11 -8.67
N GLY A 186 -4.86 12.37 -8.26
CA GLY A 186 -5.57 11.59 -7.25
C GLY A 186 -5.77 10.12 -7.66
N LEU A 187 -6.13 9.88 -8.92
CA LEU A 187 -6.29 8.52 -9.47
C LEU A 187 -4.96 7.77 -9.50
N ILE A 188 -3.88 8.39 -9.94
CA ILE A 188 -2.56 7.75 -9.99
C ILE A 188 -2.14 7.33 -8.57
N VAL A 189 -2.22 8.24 -7.59
CA VAL A 189 -1.85 7.94 -6.20
C VAL A 189 -2.75 6.83 -5.63
N GLY A 190 -4.06 6.90 -5.87
CA GLY A 190 -5.03 5.91 -5.39
C GLY A 190 -4.79 4.51 -5.96
N ILE A 191 -4.53 4.42 -7.27
CA ILE A 191 -4.26 3.14 -7.94
C ILE A 191 -2.97 2.51 -7.40
N ILE A 192 -1.89 3.28 -7.30
CA ILE A 192 -0.62 2.78 -6.75
C ILE A 192 -0.80 2.30 -5.30
N ALA A 193 -1.52 3.06 -4.47
CA ALA A 193 -1.82 2.70 -3.10
C ALA A 193 -2.67 1.42 -3.01
N LEU A 194 -3.65 1.25 -3.89
CA LEU A 194 -4.52 0.07 -3.94
C LEU A 194 -3.73 -1.21 -4.28
N PHE A 195 -2.91 -1.16 -5.32
CA PHE A 195 -2.06 -2.30 -5.68
C PHE A 195 -1.07 -2.64 -4.56
N GLY A 196 -0.44 -1.63 -3.96
CA GLY A 196 0.46 -1.84 -2.84
C GLY A 196 -0.25 -2.44 -1.62
N TYR A 197 -1.45 -1.97 -1.28
CA TYR A 197 -2.28 -2.51 -0.20
C TYR A 197 -2.62 -3.98 -0.44
N ASN A 198 -3.16 -4.32 -1.60
CA ASN A 198 -3.53 -5.70 -1.94
C ASN A 198 -2.33 -6.65 -1.89
N TYR A 199 -1.16 -6.20 -2.38
CA TYR A 199 0.07 -6.98 -2.28
C TYR A 199 0.46 -7.26 -0.82
N LEU A 200 0.37 -6.25 0.06
CA LEU A 200 0.71 -6.42 1.47
C LEU A 200 -0.30 -7.32 2.21
N VAL A 201 -1.59 -7.19 1.92
CA VAL A 201 -2.64 -8.08 2.49
C VAL A 201 -2.36 -9.53 2.12
N THR A 202 -2.12 -9.81 0.85
CA THR A 202 -1.79 -11.18 0.40
C THR A 202 -0.56 -11.75 1.11
N ARG A 203 0.42 -10.91 1.42
CA ARG A 203 1.62 -11.32 2.18
C ARG A 203 1.28 -11.64 3.64
N VAL A 204 0.44 -10.84 4.29
CA VAL A 204 -0.03 -11.12 5.66
C VAL A 204 -0.79 -12.44 5.70
N ASP A 205 -1.73 -12.64 4.78
CA ASP A 205 -2.52 -13.87 4.69
C ASP A 205 -1.62 -15.10 4.52
N LYS A 206 -0.59 -15.00 3.67
CA LYS A 206 0.38 -16.08 3.51
C LYS A 206 1.10 -16.41 4.83
N ILE A 207 1.61 -15.38 5.53
CA ILE A 207 2.30 -15.57 6.81
C ILE A 207 1.34 -16.14 7.86
N ALA A 208 0.09 -15.69 7.89
CA ALA A 208 -0.95 -16.20 8.80
C ALA A 208 -1.22 -17.72 8.57
N ASN A 209 -1.41 -18.13 7.33
CA ASN A 209 -1.59 -19.53 6.97
C ASN A 209 -0.38 -20.40 7.33
N GLU A 210 0.84 -19.85 7.17
CA GLU A 210 2.06 -20.53 7.60
C GLU A 210 2.13 -20.66 9.13
N MET A 211 1.68 -19.65 9.89
CA MET A 211 1.60 -19.73 11.36
C MET A 211 0.61 -20.81 11.81
N GLU A 212 -0.54 -20.91 11.16
CA GLU A 212 -1.53 -21.94 11.46
C GLU A 212 -0.99 -23.34 11.21
N SER A 213 -0.38 -23.57 10.05
CA SER A 213 0.27 -24.85 9.73
C SER A 213 1.34 -25.21 10.75
N PHE A 214 2.09 -24.21 11.21
CA PHE A 214 3.14 -24.38 12.19
C PHE A 214 2.60 -24.73 13.58
N ILE A 215 1.46 -24.18 14.00
CA ILE A 215 0.76 -24.52 15.24
C ILE A 215 0.28 -25.96 15.20
N GLN A 216 -0.29 -26.41 14.07
CA GLN A 216 -0.75 -27.78 13.89
C GLN A 216 0.42 -28.78 13.99
N GLU A 217 1.53 -28.51 13.29
CA GLU A 217 2.74 -29.34 13.33
C GLU A 217 3.30 -29.45 14.76
N PHE A 218 3.43 -28.33 15.48
CA PHE A 218 3.89 -28.33 16.86
C PHE A 218 2.97 -29.14 17.78
N THR A 219 1.65 -28.95 17.65
CA THR A 219 0.67 -29.61 18.51
C THR A 219 0.67 -31.15 18.32
N VAL A 220 0.98 -31.60 17.09
CA VAL A 220 1.14 -33.05 16.82
C VAL A 220 2.47 -33.57 17.37
N SER A 221 3.56 -32.83 17.24
CA SER A 221 4.89 -33.25 17.68
C SER A 221 5.05 -33.35 19.21
N VAL A 222 4.17 -32.72 19.98
CA VAL A 222 4.18 -32.75 21.45
C VAL A 222 3.40 -33.96 21.99
N ASP A 223 2.54 -34.60 21.17
CA ASP A 223 1.79 -35.79 21.54
C ASP A 223 2.55 -37.12 21.30
N GLU A 224 3.71 -37.08 20.59
CA GLU A 224 4.60 -38.22 20.38
C GLU A 224 5.69 -38.29 21.47
#